data_f18f7ce2df43c44a92fa99f9517e8dc3
#
_entry.id   f18f7ce2df43c44a92fa99f9517e8dc3
#
_cell.length_a   1.000
_cell.length_b   1.000
_cell.length_c   1.000
_cell.angle_alpha   90.00
_cell.angle_beta   90.00
_cell.angle_gamma   90.00
#
_symmetry.space_group_name_H-M   'P 1'
#
loop_
_entity.id
_entity.type
_entity.pdbx_description
1 polymer ?
#
loop_
_entity_poly.entity_id
_entity_poly.type
_entity_poly.pdbx_seq_one_letter_code
_entity_poly.pdbx_strand_id
1 'polypeptide(L)'
;MIKNISMIFMVFSLTACAQFDGSLINSGDPATEQLNSDVTPEVTQEDIFNQINDIAFPPNTVIDIPSSLIMGSDENWFGQLFFISELDANEVFAYFKEHMPDTGWFLIMEQQTKQSFLVYEKDNRVAILN
;
A
#
# COMPACT_ATOMS: atom_id res chain seq x y z
N MET A 1 -13.92 -49.83 -14.11
CA MET A 1 -12.45 -49.80 -14.28
C MET A 1 -11.91 -48.62 -13.53
N ILE A 2 -11.41 -48.86 -12.34
CA ILE A 2 -10.90 -47.83 -11.41
C ILE A 2 -9.38 -47.84 -11.58
N LYS A 3 -8.81 -46.70 -12.03
CA LYS A 3 -7.37 -46.55 -12.20
C LYS A 3 -6.81 -45.74 -11.01
N ASN A 4 -6.14 -46.48 -10.12
CA ASN A 4 -5.43 -45.93 -8.97
C ASN A 4 -4.26 -45.09 -9.47
N ILE A 5 -4.22 -43.81 -9.03
CA ILE A 5 -3.06 -42.94 -9.14
C ILE A 5 -2.42 -42.89 -7.75
N SER A 6 -1.27 -43.56 -7.66
CA SER A 6 -0.41 -43.59 -6.47
C SER A 6 0.33 -42.24 -6.38
N MET A 7 0.09 -41.51 -5.30
CA MET A 7 0.73 -40.25 -5.00
C MET A 7 1.97 -40.53 -4.14
N ILE A 8 3.15 -40.38 -4.74
CA ILE A 8 4.44 -40.51 -4.05
C ILE A 8 4.74 -39.21 -3.34
N PHE A 9 4.71 -39.22 -1.99
CA PHE A 9 5.19 -38.15 -1.13
C PHE A 9 6.71 -38.27 -0.97
N MET A 10 7.44 -37.31 -1.55
CA MET A 10 8.88 -37.20 -1.35
C MET A 10 9.15 -36.16 -0.25
N VAL A 11 9.45 -36.68 0.94
CA VAL A 11 9.85 -35.84 2.10
C VAL A 11 11.34 -35.55 1.97
N PHE A 12 11.67 -34.29 1.75
CA PHE A 12 13.05 -33.78 1.78
C PHE A 12 13.35 -33.23 3.17
N SER A 13 14.08 -33.98 3.97
CA SER A 13 14.61 -33.55 5.26
C SER A 13 15.98 -32.90 5.05
N LEU A 14 16.06 -31.57 5.14
CA LEU A 14 17.33 -30.84 5.21
C LEU A 14 17.64 -30.52 6.67
N THR A 15 18.46 -31.34 7.28
CA THR A 15 19.14 -31.05 8.55
C THR A 15 20.40 -30.24 8.26
N ALA A 16 20.39 -28.95 8.53
CA ALA A 16 21.57 -28.13 8.59
C ALA A 16 21.95 -27.87 10.05
N CYS A 17 22.92 -28.63 10.57
CA CYS A 17 23.62 -28.28 11.79
C CYS A 17 24.66 -27.22 11.47
N ALA A 18 24.46 -26.00 11.95
CA ALA A 18 25.54 -25.01 12.06
C ALA A 18 26.14 -25.14 13.46
N GLN A 19 27.36 -25.67 13.52
CA GLN A 19 28.20 -25.64 14.73
C GLN A 19 28.70 -24.24 14.92
N PHE A 20 28.32 -23.61 16.01
CA PHE A 20 28.90 -22.35 16.49
C PHE A 20 30.05 -22.73 17.42
N ASP A 21 31.28 -22.54 16.94
CA ASP A 21 32.49 -22.73 17.70
C ASP A 21 32.72 -21.48 18.57
N GLY A 22 32.67 -21.70 19.87
CA GLY A 22 32.97 -20.64 20.83
C GLY A 22 34.44 -20.55 21.10
N SER A 23 35.03 -19.38 20.85
CA SER A 23 36.37 -19.06 21.39
C SER A 23 36.50 -17.60 21.74
N LEU A 24 36.71 -17.41 23.03
CA LEU A 24 37.60 -16.50 23.73
C LEU A 24 37.21 -15.04 23.96
N ILE A 25 36.95 -14.89 25.22
CA ILE A 25 36.99 -13.71 26.08
C ILE A 25 38.22 -12.85 25.77
N ASN A 26 38.01 -11.57 25.49
CA ASN A 26 38.99 -10.56 25.86
C ASN A 26 38.28 -9.34 26.48
N SER A 27 38.67 -9.06 27.69
CA SER A 27 38.22 -7.92 28.49
C SER A 27 38.74 -6.61 27.89
N GLY A 28 37.88 -5.62 27.81
CA GLY A 28 38.33 -4.26 27.52
C GLY A 28 37.21 -3.31 27.10
N ASP A 29 36.88 -2.40 28.01
CA ASP A 29 36.16 -1.13 27.88
C ASP A 29 34.66 -1.09 27.52
N PRO A 30 33.91 -0.31 28.28
CA PRO A 30 32.52 0.00 27.98
C PRO A 30 32.47 1.08 26.91
N ALA A 31 32.60 0.68 25.63
CA ALA A 31 32.18 1.52 24.52
C ALA A 31 30.67 1.57 24.52
N THR A 32 30.16 2.75 24.79
CA THR A 32 28.78 3.17 24.60
C THR A 32 28.31 2.68 23.23
N GLU A 33 27.54 1.60 23.19
CA GLU A 33 26.75 1.26 22.03
C GLU A 33 25.73 2.40 21.86
N GLN A 34 26.07 3.33 20.97
CA GLN A 34 25.06 4.19 20.37
C GLN A 34 24.11 3.24 19.63
N LEU A 35 22.95 3.03 20.24
CA LEU A 35 21.77 2.56 19.52
C LEU A 35 21.58 3.56 18.36
N ASN A 36 22.07 3.21 17.20
CA ASN A 36 21.60 3.79 15.97
C ASN A 36 20.14 3.40 15.90
N SER A 37 19.28 4.27 16.40
CA SER A 37 17.88 4.25 16.07
C SER A 37 17.85 4.44 14.55
N ASP A 38 17.64 3.37 13.85
CA ASP A 38 17.27 3.37 12.44
C ASP A 38 15.92 4.11 12.39
N VAL A 39 15.99 5.43 12.29
CA VAL A 39 14.82 6.27 12.09
C VAL A 39 14.42 6.02 10.65
N THR A 40 13.62 4.99 10.45
CA THR A 40 12.84 4.86 9.21
C THR A 40 12.08 6.17 9.08
N PRO A 41 12.27 6.95 8.01
CA PRO A 41 11.56 8.21 7.86
C PRO A 41 10.06 7.93 7.91
N GLU A 42 9.38 8.57 8.85
CA GLU A 42 7.94 8.46 8.98
C GLU A 42 7.30 9.13 7.76
N VAL A 43 6.53 8.35 6.99
CA VAL A 43 5.81 8.86 5.83
C VAL A 43 4.72 9.82 6.30
N THR A 44 4.71 11.02 5.78
CA THR A 44 3.76 12.07 6.15
C THR A 44 2.59 12.16 5.16
N GLN A 45 1.51 12.86 5.55
CA GLN A 45 0.39 13.17 4.66
C GLN A 45 0.87 13.92 3.40
N GLU A 46 1.78 14.86 3.57
CA GLU A 46 2.33 15.67 2.48
C GLU A 46 3.11 14.81 1.48
N ASP A 47 3.90 13.84 1.96
CA ASP A 47 4.62 12.91 1.09
C ASP A 47 3.65 12.11 0.21
N ILE A 48 2.54 11.65 0.79
CA ILE A 48 1.52 10.91 0.06
C ILE A 48 0.84 11.79 -0.98
N PHE A 49 0.37 12.98 -0.63
CA PHE A 49 -0.28 13.88 -1.58
C PHE A 49 0.66 14.30 -2.72
N ASN A 50 1.95 14.45 -2.45
CA ASN A 50 2.95 14.71 -3.49
C ASN A 50 3.13 13.52 -4.42
N GLN A 51 3.09 12.29 -3.88
CA GLN A 51 3.24 11.06 -4.66
C GLN A 51 2.03 10.76 -5.55
N ILE A 52 0.82 11.11 -5.09
CA ILE A 52 -0.46 10.84 -5.77
C ILE A 52 -1.16 12.13 -6.21
N ASN A 53 -0.41 13.08 -6.70
CA ASN A 53 -0.83 14.44 -7.02
C ASN A 53 -1.88 14.55 -8.15
N ASP A 54 -2.19 13.46 -8.82
CA ASP A 54 -3.17 13.40 -9.89
C ASP A 54 -4.57 12.88 -9.44
N ILE A 55 -4.76 12.66 -8.15
CA ILE A 55 -6.07 12.38 -7.57
C ILE A 55 -6.62 13.66 -6.93
N ALA A 56 -7.81 14.08 -7.33
CA ALA A 56 -8.46 15.28 -6.81
C ALA A 56 -9.17 14.98 -5.48
N PHE A 57 -8.46 15.01 -4.36
CA PHE A 57 -9.07 14.82 -3.05
C PHE A 57 -9.90 16.03 -2.60
N PRO A 58 -11.03 15.81 -1.88
CA PRO A 58 -11.76 16.89 -1.22
C PRO A 58 -10.88 17.68 -0.24
N PRO A 59 -11.18 18.95 0.02
CA PRO A 59 -10.49 19.72 1.06
C PRO A 59 -10.56 19.02 2.43
N ASN A 60 -9.52 19.23 3.24
CA ASN A 60 -9.37 18.61 4.58
C ASN A 60 -9.40 17.08 4.60
N THR A 61 -9.14 16.44 3.47
CA THR A 61 -8.98 14.98 3.42
C THR A 61 -7.77 14.54 4.25
N VAL A 62 -7.96 13.53 5.07
CA VAL A 62 -6.90 12.88 5.84
C VAL A 62 -6.73 11.45 5.35
N ILE A 63 -5.54 11.10 4.88
CA ILE A 63 -5.20 9.74 4.48
C ILE A 63 -4.94 8.88 5.72
N ASP A 64 -5.58 7.75 5.83
CA ASP A 64 -5.25 6.72 6.82
C ASP A 64 -4.00 5.96 6.35
N ILE A 65 -2.83 6.51 6.70
CA ILE A 65 -1.53 5.99 6.27
C ILE A 65 -1.33 4.53 6.68
N PRO A 66 -1.60 4.12 7.94
CA PRO A 66 -1.43 2.73 8.36
C PRO A 66 -2.26 1.73 7.58
N SER A 67 -3.43 2.12 7.09
CA SER A 67 -4.35 1.25 6.32
C SER A 67 -4.10 1.33 4.82
N SER A 68 -3.35 2.32 4.35
CA SER A 68 -3.08 2.57 2.93
C SER A 68 -1.82 1.85 2.47
N LEU A 69 -1.77 1.49 1.20
CA LEU A 69 -0.60 0.91 0.53
C LEU A 69 -0.37 1.65 -0.77
N ILE A 70 0.81 2.25 -0.92
CA ILE A 70 1.23 2.93 -2.14
C ILE A 70 2.55 2.35 -2.59
N MET A 71 2.63 1.97 -3.85
CA MET A 71 3.83 1.44 -4.49
C MET A 71 4.11 2.20 -5.79
N GLY A 72 5.39 2.33 -6.14
CA GLY A 72 5.81 3.12 -7.29
C GLY A 72 5.92 4.61 -6.96
N SER A 73 6.11 5.41 -7.97
CA SER A 73 6.26 6.87 -7.85
C SER A 73 5.73 7.58 -9.09
N ASP A 74 5.46 8.87 -8.94
CA ASP A 74 5.02 9.75 -10.00
C ASP A 74 3.78 9.21 -10.75
N GLU A 75 3.82 9.17 -12.07
CA GLU A 75 2.71 8.67 -12.90
C GLU A 75 2.56 7.14 -12.90
N ASN A 76 3.48 6.42 -12.26
CA ASN A 76 3.50 4.95 -12.21
C ASN A 76 3.17 4.38 -10.83
N TRP A 77 2.59 5.18 -9.95
CA TRP A 77 2.15 4.68 -8.66
C TRP A 77 0.88 3.82 -8.81
N PHE A 78 0.76 2.83 -7.91
CA PHE A 78 -0.43 2.00 -7.77
C PHE A 78 -0.61 1.60 -6.31
N GLY A 79 -1.82 1.34 -5.88
CA GLY A 79 -2.07 1.00 -4.49
C GLY A 79 -3.53 1.07 -4.09
N GLN A 80 -3.75 1.06 -2.79
CA GLN A 80 -5.04 1.26 -2.17
C GLN A 80 -4.91 2.35 -1.12
N LEU A 81 -5.79 3.32 -1.17
CA LEU A 81 -5.83 4.44 -0.24
C LEU A 81 -7.12 4.41 0.57
N PHE A 82 -6.97 4.58 1.86
CA PHE A 82 -8.08 4.84 2.77
C PHE A 82 -7.99 6.29 3.21
N PHE A 83 -9.08 6.99 3.15
CA PHE A 83 -9.13 8.40 3.55
C PHE A 83 -10.41 8.73 4.30
N ILE A 84 -10.33 9.78 5.10
CA ILE A 84 -11.43 10.37 5.84
C ILE A 84 -11.68 11.75 5.26
N SER A 85 -12.95 12.08 5.01
CA SER A 85 -13.40 13.38 4.56
C SER A 85 -14.42 13.94 5.55
N GLU A 86 -14.51 15.27 5.64
CA GLU A 86 -15.57 15.95 6.37
C GLU A 86 -16.90 15.98 5.58
N LEU A 87 -16.83 15.71 4.28
CA LEU A 87 -18.01 15.62 3.40
C LEU A 87 -18.73 14.29 3.60
N ASP A 88 -20.03 14.27 3.40
CA ASP A 88 -20.77 13.00 3.36
C ASP A 88 -20.46 12.22 2.07
N ALA A 89 -20.85 10.94 2.02
CA ALA A 89 -20.53 10.07 0.91
C ALA A 89 -21.04 10.60 -0.46
N ASN A 90 -22.21 11.22 -0.50
CA ASN A 90 -22.78 11.76 -1.75
C ASN A 90 -21.98 13.01 -2.19
N GLU A 91 -21.60 13.85 -1.24
CA GLU A 91 -20.79 15.04 -1.48
C GLU A 91 -19.39 14.64 -1.96
N VAL A 92 -18.76 13.63 -1.36
CA VAL A 92 -17.47 13.07 -1.81
C VAL A 92 -17.58 12.57 -3.25
N PHE A 93 -18.64 11.81 -3.58
CA PHE A 93 -18.86 11.34 -4.94
C PHE A 93 -19.08 12.47 -5.94
N ALA A 94 -19.88 13.48 -5.56
CA ALA A 94 -20.07 14.68 -6.40
C ALA A 94 -18.75 15.41 -6.63
N TYR A 95 -17.95 15.57 -5.59
CA TYR A 95 -16.65 16.22 -5.66
C TYR A 95 -15.70 15.53 -6.66
N PHE A 96 -15.55 14.21 -6.56
CA PHE A 96 -14.72 13.45 -7.48
C PHE A 96 -15.22 13.54 -8.92
N LYS A 97 -16.54 13.50 -9.14
CA LYS A 97 -17.12 13.66 -10.49
C LYS A 97 -16.82 15.01 -11.11
N GLU A 98 -16.75 16.07 -10.31
CA GLU A 98 -16.48 17.41 -10.76
C GLU A 98 -14.97 17.64 -11.01
N HIS A 99 -14.09 17.15 -10.14
CA HIS A 99 -12.68 17.54 -10.12
C HIS A 99 -11.71 16.52 -10.71
N MET A 100 -12.05 15.23 -10.76
CA MET A 100 -11.16 14.22 -11.37
C MET A 100 -10.87 14.48 -12.85
N PRO A 101 -11.81 14.99 -13.67
CA PRO A 101 -11.53 15.36 -15.05
C PRO A 101 -10.44 16.42 -15.21
N ASP A 102 -10.31 17.35 -14.27
CA ASP A 102 -9.30 18.41 -14.30
C ASP A 102 -7.87 17.86 -14.15
N THR A 103 -7.72 16.67 -13.58
CA THR A 103 -6.46 15.95 -13.42
C THR A 103 -6.23 14.87 -14.49
N GLY A 104 -7.10 14.84 -15.51
CA GLY A 104 -6.98 13.97 -16.68
C GLY A 104 -7.63 12.58 -16.53
N TRP A 105 -8.44 12.36 -15.51
CA TRP A 105 -9.19 11.13 -15.32
C TRP A 105 -10.57 11.20 -16.00
N PHE A 106 -10.94 10.17 -16.73
CA PHE A 106 -12.24 10.04 -17.40
C PHE A 106 -13.13 9.05 -16.66
N LEU A 107 -14.33 9.48 -16.27
CA LEU A 107 -15.32 8.60 -15.66
C LEU A 107 -15.84 7.60 -16.70
N ILE A 108 -15.64 6.30 -16.45
CA ILE A 108 -16.09 5.24 -17.35
C ILE A 108 -17.25 4.43 -16.79
N MET A 109 -17.43 4.43 -15.46
CA MET A 109 -18.56 3.73 -14.82
C MET A 109 -18.94 4.42 -13.52
N GLU A 110 -20.24 4.48 -13.26
CA GLU A 110 -20.83 5.00 -12.03
C GLU A 110 -21.93 4.05 -11.56
N GLN A 111 -21.93 3.74 -10.28
CA GLN A 111 -23.04 3.05 -9.63
C GLN A 111 -23.33 3.71 -8.29
N GLN A 112 -24.61 4.08 -8.07
CA GLN A 112 -25.10 4.62 -6.80
C GLN A 112 -26.20 3.70 -6.27
N THR A 113 -25.81 2.79 -5.38
CA THR A 113 -26.70 1.86 -4.69
C THR A 113 -26.26 1.75 -3.23
N LYS A 114 -26.53 0.62 -2.57
CA LYS A 114 -26.02 0.35 -1.21
C LYS A 114 -24.48 0.29 -1.17
N GLN A 115 -23.87 -0.08 -2.29
CA GLN A 115 -22.43 0.01 -2.52
C GLN A 115 -22.25 0.93 -3.73
N SER A 116 -21.90 2.17 -3.46
CA SER A 116 -21.66 3.17 -4.50
C SER A 116 -20.21 3.10 -4.91
N PHE A 117 -19.94 3.23 -6.22
CA PHE A 117 -18.58 3.33 -6.72
C PHE A 117 -18.51 4.18 -7.99
N LEU A 118 -17.34 4.77 -8.21
CA LEU A 118 -16.96 5.47 -9.44
C LEU A 118 -15.72 4.79 -9.99
N VAL A 119 -15.68 4.56 -11.30
CA VAL A 119 -14.51 4.01 -11.98
C VAL A 119 -14.02 5.02 -13.00
N TYR A 120 -12.75 5.37 -12.89
CA TYR A 120 -12.07 6.31 -13.78
C TYR A 120 -10.95 5.61 -14.52
N GLU A 121 -10.65 6.10 -15.70
CA GLU A 121 -9.51 5.70 -16.52
C GLU A 121 -8.65 6.92 -16.84
N LYS A 122 -7.32 6.74 -16.78
CA LYS A 122 -6.33 7.72 -17.23
C LYS A 122 -5.14 6.97 -17.81
N ASP A 123 -4.87 7.18 -19.11
CA ASP A 123 -3.85 6.45 -19.84
C ASP A 123 -4.06 4.92 -19.74
N ASN A 124 -3.17 4.21 -19.09
CA ASN A 124 -3.25 2.76 -18.84
C ASN A 124 -3.55 2.41 -17.38
N ARG A 125 -4.07 3.37 -16.60
CA ARG A 125 -4.41 3.21 -15.18
C ARG A 125 -5.92 3.28 -14.99
N VAL A 126 -6.39 2.62 -13.93
CA VAL A 126 -7.79 2.64 -13.49
C VAL A 126 -7.82 3.03 -12.02
N ALA A 127 -8.71 3.95 -11.66
CA ALA A 127 -9.01 4.31 -10.28
C ALA A 127 -10.45 3.91 -9.95
N ILE A 128 -10.64 3.26 -8.81
CA ILE A 128 -11.95 2.86 -8.29
C ILE A 128 -12.14 3.52 -6.94
N LEU A 129 -13.18 4.35 -6.82
CA LEU A 129 -13.62 4.95 -5.58
C LEU A 129 -14.88 4.23 -5.10
N ASN A 130 -14.88 3.81 -3.82
CA ASN A 130 -15.99 3.08 -3.20
C ASN A 130 -16.13 3.45 -1.71
#